data_0e614b2be96b8854ad662276160da9a0
#
_entry.id   0e614b2be96b8854ad662276160da9a0
#
_cell.length_a   1.000
_cell.length_b   1.000
_cell.length_c   1.000
_cell.angle_alpha   90.00
_cell.angle_beta   90.00
_cell.angle_gamma   90.00
#
_symmetry.space_group_name_H-M   'P 1'
#
loop_
_entity.id
_entity.type
_entity.pdbx_description
1 polymer ?
#
loop_
_entity_poly.entity_id
_entity_poly.type
_entity_poly.pdbx_seq_one_letter_code
_entity_poly.pdbx_strand_id
1 'polypeptide(L)'
;MDVDVARATATEALPELVPSVRPLVLLAPHECDWCWLFPFDSAHAIETGDLVDALMTGPLVVPKNGARPWVAPSSPPVERWLNEYAKVNGLPPVPVPVAPDPFPGADD
;
A
#
# COMPACT_ATOMS: atom_id res chain seq x y z
N MET A 1 8.21 12.09 9.26
CA MET A 1 7.71 10.91 10.01
C MET A 1 8.66 9.76 9.76
N ASP A 2 9.22 9.18 10.81
CA ASP A 2 10.08 8.02 10.65
C ASP A 2 9.23 6.73 10.57
N VAL A 3 9.90 5.62 10.25
CA VAL A 3 9.21 4.35 10.02
C VAL A 3 8.51 3.84 11.28
N ASP A 4 9.06 4.09 12.46
CA ASP A 4 8.44 3.60 13.70
C ASP A 4 7.13 4.32 14.00
N VAL A 5 7.08 5.63 13.77
CA VAL A 5 5.85 6.41 13.92
C VAL A 5 4.83 6.00 12.87
N ALA A 6 5.30 5.81 11.62
CA ALA A 6 4.41 5.37 10.54
C ALA A 6 3.83 3.99 10.82
N ARG A 7 4.63 3.07 11.35
CA ARG A 7 4.17 1.73 11.70
C ARG A 7 3.13 1.76 12.82
N ALA A 8 3.34 2.60 13.84
CA ALA A 8 2.38 2.77 14.92
C ALA A 8 1.05 3.32 14.38
N THR A 9 1.13 4.31 13.51
CA THR A 9 -0.05 4.89 12.86
C THR A 9 -0.78 3.84 12.02
N ALA A 10 -0.04 3.05 11.25
CA ALA A 10 -0.61 1.99 10.42
C ALA A 10 -1.29 0.92 11.26
N THR A 11 -0.63 0.50 12.35
CA THR A 11 -1.16 -0.53 13.24
C THR A 11 -2.49 -0.09 13.87
N GLU A 12 -2.58 1.18 14.24
CA GLU A 12 -3.79 1.73 14.83
C GLU A 12 -4.90 1.91 13.79
N ALA A 13 -4.56 2.33 12.58
CA ALA A 13 -5.55 2.61 11.53
C ALA A 13 -6.08 1.36 10.86
N LEU A 14 -5.27 0.31 10.76
CA LEU A 14 -5.61 -0.88 9.97
C LEU A 14 -6.95 -1.53 10.38
N PRO A 15 -7.23 -1.80 11.66
CA PRO A 15 -8.50 -2.43 12.03
C PRO A 15 -9.73 -1.56 11.75
N GLU A 16 -9.56 -0.25 11.71
CA GLU A 16 -10.66 0.66 11.39
C GLU A 16 -10.93 0.71 9.89
N LEU A 17 -9.87 0.66 9.08
CA LEU A 17 -9.97 0.74 7.61
C LEU A 17 -10.32 -0.60 6.99
N VAL A 18 -9.84 -1.69 7.58
CA VAL A 18 -10.04 -3.06 7.08
C VAL A 18 -10.53 -3.93 8.23
N PRO A 19 -11.82 -3.84 8.58
CA PRO A 19 -12.37 -4.72 9.61
C PRO A 19 -12.23 -6.18 9.19
N SER A 20 -11.68 -7.00 10.07
CA SER A 20 -11.46 -8.41 9.79
C SER A 20 -11.61 -9.22 11.06
N VAL A 21 -12.27 -10.39 10.95
CA VAL A 21 -12.36 -11.33 12.06
C VAL A 21 -11.06 -12.09 12.28
N ARG A 22 -10.15 -12.04 11.30
CA ARG A 22 -8.84 -12.69 11.38
C ARG A 22 -7.77 -11.64 11.62
N PRO A 23 -6.70 -11.98 12.36
CA PRO A 23 -5.59 -11.05 12.56
C PRO A 23 -4.95 -10.64 11.24
N LEU A 24 -4.64 -9.35 11.12
CA LEU A 24 -3.93 -8.79 9.98
C LEU A 24 -2.49 -8.48 10.38
N VAL A 25 -1.56 -8.65 9.46
CA VAL A 25 -0.14 -8.43 9.68
C VAL A 25 0.37 -7.41 8.67
N LEU A 26 1.06 -6.38 9.16
CA LEU A 26 1.76 -5.43 8.30
C LEU A 26 3.05 -6.07 7.82
N LEU A 27 3.32 -5.93 6.52
CA LEU A 27 4.55 -6.41 5.92
C LEU A 27 5.57 -5.27 5.84
N ALA A 28 6.75 -5.56 5.28
CA ALA A 28 7.82 -4.58 5.22
C ALA A 28 7.37 -3.31 4.49
N PRO A 29 7.59 -2.12 5.07
CA PRO A 29 7.15 -0.88 4.47
C PRO A 29 8.03 -0.45 3.31
N HIS A 30 7.44 0.36 2.43
CA HIS A 30 8.15 1.01 1.34
C HIS A 30 8.01 2.51 1.50
N GLU A 31 9.12 3.22 1.48
CA GLU A 31 9.12 4.67 1.65
C GLU A 31 8.94 5.40 0.32
N CYS A 32 8.04 6.38 0.30
CA CYS A 32 7.89 7.34 -0.77
C CYS A 32 8.18 8.74 -0.25
N ASP A 33 8.23 9.73 -1.15
CA ASP A 33 8.58 11.10 -0.77
C ASP A 33 7.67 11.66 0.32
N TRP A 34 6.37 11.39 0.24
CA TRP A 34 5.40 11.99 1.14
C TRP A 34 4.58 10.96 1.92
N CYS A 35 4.87 9.67 1.80
CA CYS A 35 4.13 8.63 2.49
C CYS A 35 4.97 7.38 2.74
N TRP A 36 4.43 6.50 3.59
CA TRP A 36 4.90 5.14 3.77
C TRP A 36 3.82 4.20 3.27
N LEU A 37 4.22 3.17 2.53
CA LEU A 37 3.32 2.13 2.04
C LEU A 37 3.54 0.87 2.88
N PHE A 38 2.46 0.39 3.49
CA PHE A 38 2.51 -0.84 4.29
C PHE A 38 1.65 -1.91 3.62
N PRO A 39 2.26 -2.83 2.87
CA PRO A 39 1.52 -4.01 2.45
C PRO A 39 1.04 -4.78 3.67
N PHE A 40 -0.09 -5.43 3.57
CA PHE A 40 -0.63 -6.22 4.67
C PHE A 40 -1.39 -7.42 4.14
N ASP A 41 -1.54 -8.44 4.97
CA ASP A 41 -2.33 -9.61 4.66
C ASP A 41 -2.79 -10.27 5.95
N SER A 42 -3.67 -11.27 5.83
CA SER A 42 -4.06 -12.04 6.99
C SER A 42 -2.88 -12.89 7.49
N ALA A 43 -2.78 -13.06 8.80
CA ALA A 43 -1.75 -13.92 9.38
C ALA A 43 -1.85 -15.34 8.86
N HIS A 44 -3.08 -15.84 8.67
CA HIS A 44 -3.31 -17.19 8.17
C HIS A 44 -2.78 -17.37 6.74
N ALA A 45 -3.03 -16.39 5.86
CA ALA A 45 -2.51 -16.46 4.48
C ALA A 45 -0.99 -16.43 4.45
N ILE A 46 -0.37 -15.65 5.33
CA ILE A 46 1.10 -15.56 5.41
C ILE A 46 1.69 -16.89 5.89
N GLU A 47 1.09 -17.49 6.92
CA GLU A 47 1.59 -18.74 7.49
C GLU A 47 1.42 -19.94 6.55
N THR A 48 0.28 -20.00 5.85
CA THR A 48 -0.05 -21.18 5.03
C THR A 48 0.28 -20.99 3.55
N GLY A 49 0.44 -19.75 3.10
CA GLY A 49 0.56 -19.45 1.68
C GLY A 49 -0.72 -19.71 0.91
N ASP A 50 -1.85 -19.86 1.59
CA ASP A 50 -3.13 -20.17 0.97
C ASP A 50 -3.74 -18.91 0.34
N LEU A 51 -3.87 -18.91 -0.99
CA LEU A 51 -4.40 -17.78 -1.74
C LEU A 51 -5.89 -17.54 -1.46
N VAL A 52 -6.62 -18.53 -0.95
CA VAL A 52 -8.03 -18.36 -0.61
C VAL A 52 -8.19 -17.39 0.55
N ASP A 53 -7.23 -17.37 1.47
CA ASP A 53 -7.25 -16.48 2.63
C ASP A 53 -6.50 -15.16 2.39
N ALA A 54 -5.86 -15.02 1.23
CA ALA A 54 -5.12 -13.81 0.91
C ALA A 54 -6.06 -12.64 0.62
N LEU A 55 -5.67 -11.45 1.12
CA LEU A 55 -6.41 -10.22 0.83
C LEU A 55 -5.88 -9.62 -0.47
N MET A 56 -6.76 -9.51 -1.44
CA MET A 56 -6.39 -8.97 -2.75
C MET A 56 -6.56 -7.45 -2.76
N THR A 57 -5.90 -6.78 -1.82
CA THR A 57 -5.95 -5.31 -1.70
C THR A 57 -4.59 -4.70 -1.97
N GLY A 58 -4.58 -3.39 -2.23
CA GLY A 58 -3.35 -2.63 -2.28
C GLY A 58 -2.86 -2.29 -0.87
N PRO A 59 -1.73 -1.57 -0.76
CA PRO A 59 -1.14 -1.27 0.53
C PRO A 59 -1.90 -0.21 1.32
N LEU A 60 -1.65 -0.18 2.62
CA LEU A 60 -2.07 0.92 3.48
C LEU A 60 -1.11 2.09 3.26
N VAL A 61 -1.67 3.26 2.96
CA VAL A 61 -0.90 4.48 2.71
C VAL A 61 -0.92 5.34 3.97
N VAL A 62 0.26 5.66 4.49
CA VAL A 62 0.41 6.53 5.67
C VAL A 62 1.10 7.82 5.23
N PRO A 63 0.36 8.93 5.06
CA PRO A 63 0.98 10.21 4.69
C PRO A 63 1.93 10.71 5.77
N LYS A 64 3.08 11.24 5.36
CA LYS A 64 4.11 11.74 6.30
C LYS A 64 3.71 13.04 6.98
N ASN A 65 2.74 13.76 6.42
CA ASN A 65 2.28 15.04 6.97
C ASN A 65 1.24 14.89 8.07
N GLY A 66 0.93 13.67 8.49
CA GLY A 66 -0.06 13.41 9.52
C GLY A 66 -1.49 13.33 9.00
N ALA A 67 -1.69 13.39 7.69
CA ALA A 67 -3.02 13.22 7.12
C ALA A 67 -3.53 11.78 7.36
N ARG A 68 -4.84 11.62 7.23
CA ARG A 68 -5.49 10.35 7.52
C ARG A 68 -4.99 9.22 6.62
N PRO A 69 -4.59 8.07 7.19
CA PRO A 69 -4.22 6.89 6.38
C PRO A 69 -5.38 6.37 5.56
N TRP A 70 -5.06 5.72 4.44
CA TRP A 70 -6.07 5.13 3.57
C TRP A 70 -5.50 3.89 2.88
N VAL A 71 -6.38 3.04 2.37
CA VAL A 71 -5.99 1.80 1.68
C VAL A 71 -6.15 2.02 0.19
N ALA A 72 -5.07 1.80 -0.57
CA ALA A 72 -5.11 1.91 -2.02
C ALA A 72 -5.67 0.62 -2.64
N PRO A 73 -6.41 0.74 -3.77
CA PRO A 73 -6.80 -0.45 -4.51
C PRO A 73 -5.59 -1.19 -5.08
N SER A 74 -5.76 -2.49 -5.33
CA SER A 74 -4.67 -3.32 -5.87
C SER A 74 -4.46 -3.13 -7.37
N SER A 75 -5.45 -2.62 -8.07
CA SER A 75 -5.39 -2.42 -9.53
C SER A 75 -6.12 -1.15 -9.91
N PRO A 76 -5.55 -0.32 -10.76
CA PRO A 76 -4.22 -0.36 -11.36
C PRO A 76 -3.09 -0.22 -10.33
N PRO A 77 -1.81 -0.16 -10.74
CA PRO A 77 -0.69 -0.05 -9.79
C PRO A 77 -0.89 1.08 -8.80
N VAL A 78 -0.44 0.86 -7.56
CA VAL A 78 -0.66 1.78 -6.44
C VAL A 78 -0.18 3.19 -6.75
N GLU A 79 0.87 3.34 -7.54
CA GLU A 79 1.43 4.65 -7.89
C GLU A 79 0.42 5.55 -8.58
N ARG A 80 -0.51 4.99 -9.34
CA ARG A 80 -1.56 5.80 -9.98
C ARG A 80 -2.49 6.40 -8.94
N TRP A 81 -2.86 5.63 -7.92
CA TRP A 81 -3.69 6.12 -6.83
C TRP A 81 -2.97 7.14 -5.97
N LEU A 82 -1.66 6.91 -5.73
CA LEU A 82 -0.82 7.86 -5.02
C LEU A 82 -0.77 9.19 -5.78
N ASN A 83 -0.62 9.15 -7.09
CA ASN A 83 -0.53 10.36 -7.90
C ASN A 83 -1.86 11.12 -7.98
N GLU A 84 -2.98 10.41 -8.00
CA GLU A 84 -4.30 11.05 -7.91
C GLU A 84 -4.46 11.77 -6.56
N TYR A 85 -4.06 11.13 -5.48
CA TYR A 85 -4.09 11.73 -4.15
C TYR A 85 -3.14 12.93 -4.07
N ALA A 86 -1.94 12.80 -4.62
CA ALA A 86 -0.95 13.87 -4.62
C ALA A 86 -1.47 15.08 -5.38
N LYS A 87 -2.10 14.88 -6.52
CA LYS A 87 -2.65 15.95 -7.34
C LYS A 87 -3.71 16.75 -6.58
N VAL A 88 -4.58 16.06 -5.87
CA VAL A 88 -5.65 16.70 -5.09
C VAL A 88 -5.10 17.44 -3.89
N ASN A 89 -4.00 16.98 -3.32
CA ASN A 89 -3.44 17.50 -2.07
C ASN A 89 -2.17 18.35 -2.26
N GLY A 90 -1.80 18.66 -3.48
CA GLY A 90 -0.64 19.50 -3.77
C GLY A 90 0.69 18.85 -3.41
N LEU A 91 0.79 17.54 -3.50
CA LEU A 91 1.99 16.77 -3.19
C LEU A 91 2.76 16.42 -4.46
N PRO A 92 4.07 16.13 -4.36
CA PRO A 92 4.85 15.73 -5.53
C PRO A 92 4.43 14.36 -6.05
N PRO A 93 4.47 14.15 -7.39
CA PRO A 93 4.10 12.85 -7.94
C PRO A 93 5.11 11.77 -7.57
N VAL A 94 4.60 10.54 -7.44
CA VAL A 94 5.43 9.35 -7.19
C VAL A 94 5.76 8.73 -8.54
N PRO A 95 7.04 8.36 -8.79
CA PRO A 95 7.40 7.69 -10.05
C PRO A 95 6.62 6.39 -10.23
N VAL A 96 6.03 6.22 -11.40
CA VAL A 96 5.35 4.98 -11.75
C VAL A 96 6.38 4.04 -12.36
N PRO A 97 6.59 2.84 -11.78
CA PRO A 97 7.54 1.90 -12.35
C PRO A 97 7.10 1.50 -13.75
N VAL A 98 8.05 1.47 -14.67
CA VAL A 98 7.79 0.93 -16.00
C VAL A 98 7.83 -0.59 -15.88
N ALA A 99 6.69 -1.23 -16.03
CA ALA A 99 6.63 -2.67 -15.99
C ALA A 99 7.45 -3.26 -17.15
N PRO A 100 8.25 -4.30 -16.90
CA PRO A 100 8.95 -4.99 -17.99
C PRO A 100 7.93 -5.48 -19.02
N ASP A 101 8.23 -5.23 -20.30
CA ASP A 101 7.38 -5.74 -21.37
C ASP A 101 7.51 -7.27 -21.43
N PRO A 102 6.45 -8.03 -21.16
CA PRO A 102 6.51 -9.49 -21.25
C PRO A 102 6.69 -10.00 -22.66
N PHE A 103 6.50 -9.12 -23.66
CA PHE A 103 6.65 -9.46 -25.08
C PHE A 103 7.61 -8.45 -25.73
N PRO A 104 8.93 -8.60 -25.50
CA PRO A 104 9.90 -7.66 -26.06
C PRO A 104 9.75 -7.54 -27.57
N GLY A 105 9.65 -6.31 -28.07
CA GLY A 105 9.48 -6.05 -29.48
C GLY A 105 8.03 -5.98 -29.93
N ALA A 106 7.07 -6.25 -29.06
CA ALA A 106 5.65 -6.22 -29.43
C ALA A 106 5.12 -4.79 -29.56
N ASP A 107 5.78 -3.85 -28.96
CA ASP A 107 5.37 -2.44 -28.89
C ASP A 107 6.13 -1.54 -29.87
N ASP A 108 6.86 -2.11 -30.77
CA ASP A 108 7.67 -1.35 -31.75
C ASP A 108 6.82 -0.53 -32.72
#